data_ad6f5a3c221e91da228d4586e1c41745
#
_entry.id   ad6f5a3c221e91da228d4586e1c41745
#
_cell.length_a   1.000
_cell.length_b   1.000
_cell.length_c   1.000
_cell.angle_alpha   90.00
_cell.angle_beta   90.00
_cell.angle_gamma   90.00
#
_symmetry.space_group_name_H-M   'P 1'
#
loop_
_entity.id
_entity.type
_entity.pdbx_description
1 polymer ?
#
loop_
_entity_poly.entity_id
_entity_poly.type
_entity_poly.pdbx_seq_one_letter_code
_entity_poly.pdbx_strand_id
1 'polypeptide(L)' 'MKQRWYRVVFETIEKKPIRRTVTVCSTDSIHASALVYQQFGRKKIKVKSAKKVKESE' A
#
# COMPACT_ATOMS: atom_id res chain seq x y z
N MET A 1 -9.46 17.12 6.21
CA MET A 1 -9.56 15.71 6.54
C MET A 1 -8.31 15.23 7.17
N LYS A 2 -8.44 14.30 8.09
CA LYS A 2 -7.28 13.79 8.79
C LYS A 2 -6.62 12.69 8.01
N GLN A 3 -5.32 12.74 7.90
CA GLN A 3 -4.55 11.68 7.31
C GLN A 3 -4.28 10.60 8.33
N ARG A 4 -4.23 9.37 7.87
CA ARG A 4 -3.98 8.23 8.72
C ARG A 4 -2.98 7.33 8.06
N TRP A 5 -2.36 6.48 8.85
CA TRP A 5 -1.39 5.54 8.32
C TRP A 5 -2.10 4.30 7.82
N TYR A 6 -1.72 3.85 6.64
CA TYR A 6 -2.28 2.64 6.06
C TYR A 6 -1.16 1.68 5.74
N ARG A 7 -1.41 0.41 6.03
CA ARG A 7 -0.48 -0.64 5.69
C ARG A 7 -0.95 -1.30 4.41
N VAL A 8 -0.13 -1.21 3.38
CA VAL A 8 -0.47 -1.74 2.07
C VAL A 8 0.39 -2.96 1.81
N VAL A 9 -0.25 -4.08 1.54
CA VAL A 9 0.44 -5.32 1.20
C VAL A 9 0.33 -5.51 -0.29
N PHE A 10 1.46 -5.71 -0.95
CA PHE A 10 1.46 -5.91 -2.38
C PHE A 10 2.48 -6.96 -2.74
N GLU A 11 2.37 -7.47 -3.96
CA GLU A 11 3.28 -8.45 -4.50
C GLU A 11 3.84 -7.92 -5.81
N THR A 12 5.11 -8.26 -6.08
CA THR A 12 5.70 -7.92 -7.35
C THR A 12 5.14 -8.82 -8.43
N ILE A 13 5.02 -8.28 -9.64
CA ILE A 13 4.55 -9.05 -10.80
C ILE A 13 5.76 -9.58 -11.52
N GLU A 14 6.24 -10.73 -11.08
CA GLU A 14 7.43 -11.36 -11.63
C GLU A 14 7.24 -12.86 -11.62
N LYS A 15 8.22 -13.56 -12.17
CA LYS A 15 8.18 -15.01 -12.15
C LYS A 15 8.11 -15.55 -10.72
N LYS A 16 8.79 -14.90 -9.81
CA LYS A 16 8.74 -15.24 -8.40
C LYS A 16 8.21 -14.03 -7.64
N PRO A 17 6.91 -13.96 -7.43
CA PRO A 17 6.35 -12.80 -6.74
C PRO A 17 6.87 -12.68 -5.32
N ILE A 18 7.23 -11.48 -4.96
CA ILE A 18 7.70 -11.19 -3.60
C ILE A 18 6.67 -10.32 -2.94
N ARG A 19 6.20 -10.77 -1.78
CA ARG A 19 5.22 -10.01 -1.01
C ARG A 19 5.94 -8.98 -0.16
N ARG A 20 5.46 -7.76 -0.22
CA ARG A 20 6.04 -6.68 0.55
C ARG A 20 4.93 -5.89 1.21
N THR A 21 5.29 -5.23 2.29
CA THR A 21 4.37 -4.39 3.03
C THR A 21 4.98 -3.02 3.21
N VAL A 22 4.20 -1.98 2.92
CA VAL A 22 4.64 -0.61 3.14
C VAL A 22 3.57 0.12 3.92
N THR A 23 4.00 1.13 4.67
CA THR A 23 3.09 1.97 5.42
C THR A 23 3.12 3.36 4.80
N VAL A 24 1.94 3.86 4.46
CA VAL A 24 1.83 5.18 3.84
C VAL A 24 0.80 6.00 4.60
N CYS A 25 0.98 7.31 4.55
CA CYS A 25 0.05 8.24 5.17
C CYS A 25 -0.93 8.74 4.12
N SER A 26 -2.21 8.55 4.39
CA SER A 26 -3.22 8.87 3.39
C SER A 26 -4.55 9.15 4.05
N THR A 27 -5.52 9.60 3.26
CA THR A 27 -6.85 9.88 3.78
C THR A 27 -7.73 8.64 3.79
N ASP A 28 -7.46 7.69 2.89
CA ASP A 28 -8.23 6.44 2.88
C ASP A 28 -7.41 5.35 2.20
N SER A 29 -7.95 4.14 2.24
CA SER A 29 -7.22 2.98 1.74
C SER A 29 -7.07 3.03 0.22
N ILE A 30 -8.06 3.56 -0.48
CA ILE A 30 -7.97 3.65 -1.94
C ILE A 30 -6.85 4.59 -2.33
N HIS A 31 -6.76 5.73 -1.66
CA HIS A 31 -5.71 6.68 -1.92
C HIS A 31 -4.34 6.09 -1.55
N ALA A 32 -4.29 5.36 -0.45
CA ALA A 32 -3.04 4.72 -0.05
C ALA A 32 -2.55 3.76 -1.12
N SER A 33 -3.46 2.95 -1.67
CA SER A 33 -3.09 2.04 -2.74
C SER A 33 -2.57 2.78 -3.96
N ALA A 34 -3.24 3.88 -4.30
CA ALA A 34 -2.81 4.68 -5.44
C ALA A 34 -1.40 5.21 -5.24
N LEU A 35 -1.09 5.65 -4.03
CA LEU A 35 0.25 6.15 -3.74
C LEU A 35 1.30 5.07 -3.92
N VAL A 36 0.99 3.87 -3.49
CA VAL A 36 1.92 2.75 -3.63
C VAL A 36 2.14 2.43 -5.11
N TYR A 37 1.06 2.39 -5.88
CA TYR A 37 1.18 2.17 -7.32
C TYR A 37 2.03 3.25 -7.97
N GLN A 38 1.87 4.47 -7.51
CA GLN A 38 2.60 5.60 -8.09
C GLN A 38 4.09 5.50 -7.76
N GLN A 39 4.41 5.03 -6.57
CA GLN A 39 5.80 4.94 -6.15
C GLN A 39 6.54 3.77 -6.80
N PHE A 40 5.87 2.63 -6.93
CA PHE A 40 6.52 1.41 -7.38
C PHE A 40 6.22 1.07 -8.83
N GLY A 41 5.21 1.69 -9.41
CA GLY A 41 4.85 1.39 -10.78
C GLY A 41 3.66 0.47 -10.86
N ARG A 42 2.63 0.94 -11.56
CA ARG A 42 1.37 0.23 -11.63
C ARG A 42 1.51 -1.14 -12.30
N LYS A 43 2.47 -1.25 -13.20
CA LYS A 43 2.67 -2.49 -13.94
C LYS A 43 3.63 -3.44 -13.25
N LYS A 44 4.25 -3.00 -12.18
CA LYS A 44 5.28 -3.82 -11.54
C LYS A 44 4.78 -4.49 -10.27
N ILE A 45 3.69 -4.02 -9.71
CA ILE A 45 3.17 -4.58 -8.47
C ILE A 45 1.67 -4.76 -8.55
N LYS A 46 1.18 -5.59 -7.65
CA LYS A 46 -0.25 -5.79 -7.50
C LYS A 46 -0.58 -5.67 -6.02
N VAL A 47 -1.40 -4.71 -5.68
CA VAL A 47 -1.79 -4.50 -4.29
C VAL A 47 -2.77 -5.59 -3.88
N LYS A 48 -2.46 -6.25 -2.78
CA LYS A 48 -3.32 -7.30 -2.25
C LYS A 48 -4.30 -6.79 -1.22
N SER A 49 -3.84 -5.90 -0.35
CA SER A 49 -4.74 -5.33 0.65
C SER A 49 -4.18 -4.02 1.16
N ALA A 50 -5.05 -3.23 1.71
CA ALA A 50 -4.68 -1.97 2.33
C ALA A 50 -5.54 -1.82 3.57
N LYS A 51 -4.88 -1.77 4.73
CA LYS A 51 -5.59 -1.71 6.00
C LYS A 51 -5.12 -0.50 6.78
N LYS A 52 -6.04 0.08 7.50
CA LYS A 52 -5.71 1.18 8.38
C LYS A 52 -4.87 0.68 9.54
N VAL A 53 -3.77 1.36 9.79
CA VAL A 53 -2.91 1.02 10.90
C VAL A 53 -3.43 1.74 12.14
N LYS A 54 -3.68 0.96 13.17
CA LYS A 54 -4.11 1.54 14.43
C LYS A 54 -2.89 2.13 15.12
N GLU A 55 -2.94 3.44 15.33
CA GLU A 55 -1.86 4.08 16.03
C GLU A 55 -2.00 3.74 17.47
N SER A 56 -0.99 3.09 17.99
CA SER A 56 -1.05 2.86 19.39
C SER A 56 -0.41 4.03 20.06
N GLU A 57 -1.05 4.50 20.94
CA GLU A 57 -0.53 5.54 21.62
C GLU A 57 -0.16 5.22 22.89
#